data_eb3d798ef53a13e141b472a2a07a1abb
#
_entry.id   eb3d798ef53a13e141b472a2a07a1abb
#
_cell.length_a   1.000
_cell.length_b   1.000
_cell.length_c   1.000
_cell.angle_alpha   90.00
_cell.angle_beta   90.00
_cell.angle_gamma   90.00
#
_symmetry.space_group_name_H-M   'P 1'
#
loop_
_entity.id
_entity.type
_entity.pdbx_description
1 polymer ?
#
loop_
_entity_poly.entity_id
_entity_poly.type
_entity_poly.pdbx_seq_one_letter_code
_entity_poly.pdbx_strand_id
1 'polypeptide(L)'
;MYKLIRDLIPELIQQTEGICNYAEVKNDEFYYALLQDKLIEEVNEYLATGEITELVDIITVIKYIADVAKVDLKELYEEKLKTNGGFDKRLVGFFPDPQPEVNQK
;
A
#
# COMPACT_ATOMS: atom_id res chain seq x y z
N MET A 1 2.31 16.62 11.13
CA MET A 1 2.05 15.56 10.13
C MET A 1 1.86 14.22 10.81
N TYR A 2 0.84 13.50 10.40
CA TYR A 2 0.53 12.18 10.95
C TYR A 2 0.82 11.12 9.92
N LYS A 3 1.43 10.01 10.36
CA LYS A 3 1.54 8.86 9.50
C LYS A 3 1.46 7.59 10.33
N LEU A 4 0.91 6.55 9.72
CA LEU A 4 0.80 5.27 10.39
C LEU A 4 2.18 4.68 10.66
N ILE A 5 2.31 4.03 11.80
CA ILE A 5 3.50 3.27 12.16
C ILE A 5 3.07 1.86 12.52
N ARG A 6 3.98 0.91 12.37
CA ARG A 6 3.69 -0.47 12.73
C ARG A 6 3.54 -0.59 14.23
N ASP A 7 2.80 -1.60 14.65
CA ASP A 7 2.36 -1.77 16.04
C ASP A 7 3.50 -1.79 17.05
N LEU A 8 4.64 -2.32 16.67
CA LEU A 8 5.76 -2.47 17.60
C LEU A 8 6.73 -1.30 17.58
N ILE A 9 6.50 -0.32 16.71
CA ILE A 9 7.42 0.81 16.58
C ILE A 9 7.50 1.64 17.86
N PRO A 10 6.39 1.95 18.56
CA PRO A 10 6.52 2.74 19.79
C PRO A 10 7.45 2.08 20.80
N GLU A 11 7.34 0.76 20.99
CA GLU A 11 8.22 0.05 21.93
C GLU A 11 9.67 0.09 21.47
N LEU A 12 9.90 -0.14 20.17
CA LEU A 12 11.25 -0.15 19.63
C LEU A 12 11.92 1.21 19.77
N ILE A 13 11.18 2.29 19.51
CA ILE A 13 11.72 3.63 19.67
C ILE A 13 12.02 3.90 21.14
N GLN A 14 11.14 3.50 22.05
CA GLN A 14 11.36 3.71 23.47
C GLN A 14 12.58 2.98 23.97
N GLN A 15 12.89 1.82 23.41
CA GLN A 15 14.08 1.06 23.80
C GLN A 15 15.37 1.67 23.27
N THR A 16 15.33 2.37 22.15
CA THR A 16 16.53 2.86 21.49
C THR A 16 16.70 4.37 21.58
N GLU A 17 15.63 5.13 21.48
CA GLU A 17 15.68 6.59 21.41
C GLU A 17 14.96 7.29 22.53
N GLY A 18 14.25 6.54 23.36
CA GLY A 18 13.61 7.05 24.57
C GLY A 18 12.13 7.30 24.46
N ILE A 19 11.68 8.23 23.65
CA ILE A 19 10.27 8.64 23.64
C ILE A 19 9.67 8.53 22.25
N CYS A 20 8.47 7.94 22.19
CA CYS A 20 7.67 7.94 20.98
C CYS A 20 6.26 8.43 21.33
N ASN A 21 5.87 9.55 20.75
CA ASN A 21 4.51 10.07 20.93
C ASN A 21 3.61 9.45 19.86
N TYR A 22 2.53 8.83 20.30
CA TYR A 22 1.62 8.16 19.38
C TYR A 22 0.21 8.17 19.94
N ALA A 23 -0.74 7.89 19.06
CA ALA A 23 -2.14 7.76 19.46
C ALA A 23 -2.81 6.74 18.54
N GLU A 24 -3.89 6.18 19.02
CA GLU A 24 -4.67 5.24 18.25
C GLU A 24 -5.68 5.99 17.40
N VAL A 25 -5.77 5.64 16.11
CA VAL A 25 -6.75 6.23 15.20
C VAL A 25 -8.03 5.39 15.27
N LYS A 26 -9.14 6.01 15.67
CA LYS A 26 -10.40 5.30 15.85
C LYS A 26 -11.40 5.59 14.75
N ASN A 27 -11.22 6.66 13.99
CA ASN A 27 -12.10 7.01 12.88
C ASN A 27 -11.67 6.24 11.64
N ASP A 28 -12.59 5.45 11.08
CA ASP A 28 -12.26 4.59 9.94
C ASP A 28 -11.89 5.37 8.69
N GLU A 29 -12.54 6.49 8.44
CA GLU A 29 -12.22 7.30 7.26
C GLU A 29 -10.82 7.88 7.35
N PHE A 30 -10.45 8.37 8.53
CA PHE A 30 -9.12 8.91 8.72
C PHE A 30 -8.08 7.80 8.63
N TYR A 31 -8.37 6.65 9.23
CA TYR A 31 -7.48 5.49 9.16
C TYR A 31 -7.27 5.07 7.70
N TYR A 32 -8.34 5.00 6.91
CA TYR A 32 -8.24 4.62 5.51
C TYR A 32 -7.37 5.61 4.73
N ALA A 33 -7.56 6.91 4.97
CA ALA A 33 -6.74 7.93 4.32
C ALA A 33 -5.27 7.78 4.69
N LEU A 34 -4.98 7.48 5.96
CA LEU A 34 -3.59 7.28 6.39
C LEU A 34 -2.98 6.03 5.76
N LEU A 35 -3.79 4.98 5.56
CA LEU A 35 -3.31 3.79 4.86
C LEU A 35 -2.96 4.11 3.41
N GLN A 36 -3.78 4.92 2.74
CA GLN A 36 -3.48 5.32 1.36
C GLN A 36 -2.21 6.14 1.29
N ASP A 37 -2.03 7.07 2.23
CA ASP A 37 -0.79 7.85 2.30
C ASP A 37 0.41 6.94 2.54
N LYS A 38 0.25 5.94 3.40
CA LYS A 38 1.31 4.99 3.68
C LYS A 38 1.66 4.18 2.45
N LEU A 39 0.66 3.80 1.67
CA LEU A 39 0.91 3.07 0.43
C LEU A 39 1.78 3.89 -0.52
N ILE A 40 1.45 5.17 -0.67
CA ILE A 40 2.24 6.06 -1.52
C ILE A 40 3.67 6.16 -1.01
N GLU A 41 3.83 6.31 0.30
CA GLU A 41 5.15 6.41 0.92
C GLU A 41 5.99 5.17 0.63
N GLU A 42 5.42 3.97 0.83
CA GLU A 42 6.18 2.75 0.65
C GLU A 42 6.51 2.49 -0.81
N VAL A 43 5.60 2.82 -1.73
CA VAL A 43 5.88 2.70 -3.16
C VAL A 43 7.02 3.63 -3.56
N ASN A 44 6.99 4.87 -3.06
CA ASN A 44 8.07 5.82 -3.36
C ASN A 44 9.40 5.35 -2.80
N GLU A 45 9.42 4.76 -1.62
CA GLU A 45 10.65 4.22 -1.04
C GLU A 45 11.20 3.07 -1.86
N TYR A 46 10.31 2.18 -2.32
CA TYR A 46 10.74 1.09 -3.18
C TYR A 46 11.37 1.61 -4.47
N LEU A 47 10.71 2.58 -5.10
CA LEU A 47 11.22 3.14 -6.35
C LEU A 47 12.55 3.87 -6.16
N ALA A 48 12.74 4.48 -4.99
CA ALA A 48 13.97 5.22 -4.70
C ALA A 48 15.13 4.30 -4.37
N THR A 49 14.90 3.20 -3.65
CA THR A 49 15.97 2.32 -3.16
C THR A 49 16.11 1.03 -3.96
N GLY A 50 15.02 0.55 -4.54
CA GLY A 50 15.02 -0.75 -5.22
C GLY A 50 15.11 -1.92 -4.27
N GLU A 51 14.96 -1.70 -2.97
CA GLU A 51 15.09 -2.78 -1.99
C GLU A 51 13.85 -3.65 -1.96
N ILE A 52 14.05 -4.94 -2.12
CA ILE A 52 12.95 -5.90 -2.21
C ILE A 52 12.14 -5.93 -0.92
N THR A 53 12.78 -5.69 0.23
CA THR A 53 12.07 -5.68 1.51
C THR A 53 10.96 -4.62 1.57
N GLU A 54 11.08 -3.56 0.78
CA GLU A 54 10.02 -2.56 0.71
C GLU A 54 8.73 -3.11 0.13
N LEU A 55 8.83 -4.17 -0.68
CA LEU A 55 7.63 -4.83 -1.19
C LEU A 55 6.80 -5.46 -0.08
N VAL A 56 7.46 -5.93 0.97
CA VAL A 56 6.76 -6.48 2.13
C VAL A 56 5.92 -5.40 2.80
N ASP A 57 6.47 -4.19 2.93
CA ASP A 57 5.73 -3.07 3.50
C ASP A 57 4.53 -2.71 2.63
N ILE A 58 4.72 -2.71 1.30
CA ILE A 58 3.63 -2.42 0.37
C ILE A 58 2.52 -3.46 0.52
N ILE A 59 2.87 -4.75 0.54
CA ILE A 59 1.89 -5.82 0.68
C ILE A 59 1.14 -5.68 2.00
N THR A 60 1.86 -5.34 3.08
CA THR A 60 1.23 -5.18 4.38
C THR A 60 0.17 -4.10 4.34
N VAL A 61 0.51 -2.93 3.77
CA VAL A 61 -0.45 -1.83 3.69
C VAL A 61 -1.66 -2.23 2.86
N ILE A 62 -1.43 -2.92 1.74
CA ILE A 62 -2.51 -3.38 0.87
C ILE A 62 -3.49 -4.27 1.63
N LYS A 63 -2.96 -5.20 2.45
CA LYS A 63 -3.83 -6.08 3.24
C LYS A 63 -4.72 -5.31 4.20
N TYR A 64 -4.17 -4.28 4.85
CA TYR A 64 -4.97 -3.48 5.79
C TYR A 64 -5.99 -2.62 5.07
N ILE A 65 -5.66 -2.12 3.87
CA ILE A 65 -6.65 -1.41 3.05
C ILE A 65 -7.82 -2.34 2.72
N ALA A 66 -7.52 -3.58 2.31
CA ALA A 66 -8.56 -4.55 1.99
C ALA A 66 -9.45 -4.84 3.19
N ASP A 67 -8.85 -4.93 4.38
CA ASP A 67 -9.62 -5.17 5.60
C ASP A 67 -10.60 -4.05 5.88
N VAL A 68 -10.14 -2.80 5.76
CA VAL A 68 -11.03 -1.65 5.98
C VAL A 68 -12.13 -1.61 4.94
N ALA A 69 -11.80 -1.93 3.69
CA ALA A 69 -12.78 -1.95 2.60
C ALA A 69 -13.69 -3.17 2.66
N LYS A 70 -13.40 -4.12 3.55
CA LYS A 70 -14.20 -5.34 3.74
C LYS A 70 -14.29 -6.17 2.47
N VAL A 71 -13.15 -6.34 1.78
CA VAL A 71 -13.08 -7.17 0.58
C VAL A 71 -12.13 -8.33 0.84
N ASP A 72 -12.42 -9.45 0.18
CA ASP A 72 -11.55 -10.61 0.18
C ASP A 72 -10.52 -10.42 -0.93
N LEU A 73 -9.36 -9.93 -0.55
CA LEU A 73 -8.32 -9.59 -1.52
C LEU A 73 -7.82 -10.82 -2.29
N LYS A 74 -7.71 -11.95 -1.59
CA LYS A 74 -7.25 -13.17 -2.24
C LYS A 74 -8.21 -13.61 -3.33
N GLU A 75 -9.50 -13.55 -3.05
CA GLU A 75 -10.50 -13.92 -4.03
C GLU A 75 -10.47 -13.00 -5.25
N LEU A 76 -10.37 -11.70 -5.00
CA LEU A 76 -10.28 -10.72 -6.09
C LEU A 76 -9.03 -10.94 -6.93
N TYR A 77 -7.91 -11.24 -6.27
CA TYR A 77 -6.67 -11.51 -6.95
C TYR A 77 -6.79 -12.74 -7.87
N GLU A 78 -7.36 -13.82 -7.35
CA GLU A 78 -7.53 -15.03 -8.12
C GLU A 78 -8.48 -14.82 -9.29
N GLU A 79 -9.55 -14.08 -9.08
CA GLU A 79 -10.47 -13.72 -10.15
C GLU A 79 -9.78 -12.94 -11.25
N LYS A 80 -8.97 -11.96 -10.86
CA LYS A 80 -8.27 -11.12 -11.82
C LYS A 80 -7.30 -11.94 -12.65
N LEU A 81 -6.58 -12.86 -12.03
CA LEU A 81 -5.69 -13.76 -12.76
C LEU A 81 -6.46 -14.60 -13.76
N LYS A 82 -7.65 -15.06 -13.38
CA LYS A 82 -8.45 -15.92 -14.22
C LYS A 82 -9.00 -15.19 -15.45
N THR A 83 -9.43 -13.95 -15.26
CA THR A 83 -10.07 -13.20 -16.34
C THR A 83 -9.07 -12.47 -17.23
N ASN A 84 -7.97 -11.97 -16.65
CA ASN A 84 -7.01 -11.13 -17.39
C ASN A 84 -5.61 -11.75 -17.48
N GLY A 85 -5.34 -12.79 -16.70
CA GLY A 85 -4.01 -13.38 -16.66
C GLY A 85 -3.06 -12.58 -15.82
N GLY A 86 -1.83 -13.00 -15.80
CA GLY A 86 -0.75 -12.29 -15.12
C GLY A 86 0.15 -11.61 -16.14
N PHE A 87 1.44 -11.56 -15.81
CA PHE A 87 2.42 -10.92 -16.68
C PHE A 87 3.49 -11.89 -17.15
N ASP A 88 3.19 -13.19 -17.12
CA ASP A 88 4.17 -14.22 -17.47
C ASP A 88 4.68 -14.11 -18.90
N LYS A 89 3.84 -13.64 -19.81
CA LYS A 89 4.23 -13.52 -21.23
C LYS A 89 5.04 -12.28 -21.51
N ARG A 90 5.12 -11.36 -20.54
CA ARG A 90 5.96 -10.15 -20.66
C ARG A 90 5.59 -9.33 -21.90
N LEU A 91 4.29 -9.15 -22.11
CA LEU A 91 3.77 -8.45 -23.28
C LEU A 91 3.78 -6.94 -23.06
N VAL A 92 4.08 -6.21 -24.12
CA VAL A 92 4.02 -4.74 -24.14
C VAL A 92 3.00 -4.37 -25.21
N GLY A 93 2.02 -3.56 -24.82
CA GLY A 93 1.05 -3.07 -25.78
C GLY A 93 1.49 -1.72 -26.36
N PHE A 94 0.99 -1.42 -27.57
CA PHE A 94 1.27 -0.15 -28.23
C PHE A 94 -0.06 0.58 -28.39
N PHE A 95 -0.18 1.71 -27.74
CA PHE A 95 -1.42 2.48 -27.70
C PHE A 95 -1.15 3.90 -28.20
N PRO A 96 -2.21 4.58 -28.67
CA PRO A 96 -2.04 5.99 -29.03
C PRO A 96 -1.61 6.82 -27.81
N ASP A 97 -1.09 8.02 -28.08
CA ASP A 97 -0.66 8.89 -27.02
C ASP A 97 -1.79 9.12 -26.02
N PRO A 98 -1.44 9.26 -24.71
CA PRO A 98 -2.48 9.45 -23.70
C PRO A 98 -3.32 10.67 -23.99
N GLN A 99 -4.62 10.55 -23.72
CA GLN A 99 -5.53 11.68 -23.83
C GLN A 99 -5.40 12.56 -22.60
N PRO A 100 -5.54 13.89 -22.75
CA PRO A 100 -5.35 14.79 -21.62
C PRO A 100 -6.31 14.55 -20.47
N GLU A 101 -7.47 14.05 -20.72
CA GLU A 101 -8.54 13.93 -19.74
C GLU A 101 -8.86 12.50 -19.41
N VAL A 102 -7.92 11.61 -19.49
CA VAL A 102 -8.20 10.21 -19.27
C VAL A 102 -8.53 9.96 -17.81
N ASN A 103 -9.71 9.43 -17.59
CA ASN A 103 -10.21 9.11 -16.28
C ASN A 103 -10.07 7.62 -16.07
N GLN A 104 -9.03 7.20 -15.42
CA GLN A 104 -8.75 5.79 -15.22
C GLN A 104 -9.49 5.23 -14.03
N LYS A 105 -10.20 4.17 -14.24
CA LYS A 105 -10.93 3.50 -13.17
C LYS A 105 -10.58 2.05 -13.10
#